data_563fcbdc765f5f497fa1fdedb2c74488
#
_entry.id   563fcbdc765f5f497fa1fdedb2c74488
#
_cell.length_a   1.000
_cell.length_b   1.000
_cell.length_c   1.000
_cell.angle_alpha   90.00
_cell.angle_beta   90.00
_cell.angle_gamma   90.00
#
_symmetry.space_group_name_H-M   'P 1'
#
loop_
_entity.id
_entity.type
_entity.pdbx_description
1 polymer ?
#
loop_
_entity_poly.entity_id
_entity_poly.type
_entity_poly.pdbx_seq_one_letter_code
_entity_poly.pdbx_strand_id
1 'polypeptide(L)'
;MIHVRTSRHTAHAATAALCCALLAACAGAGGAGGGSGTHSINVLMVNNPQMADLQKLTADHFTKSTGITVNFTVLPENDVRDKISQDFASQAGQYDIATISNYETPMYAKNGWLAPLTDRAKADSSFDQGDIVPSIRESLTAAGQIYAEPFYGESSFLMYRKDVFAAKNLTMPDHPTWAQVADLAARADGAQPGMKGICLRGQPGWGEVMAPVTTVVNTMGGTWFDKDWHAQVDSPEFTKAVTFYVNLVRAHGESGASQAGFTECLNDMTQGKVAMWYDATSAAGALEASGSPVAGKVGYVPAPVERTKSSGWLYTWAWGVQKASKKQDDVWKFISWASGKDYEQLVGERLGWSRIPAGKRTSTYANKKYVAAASAFAAAMKNALTSVDPLNPGVQPRPAPGIQFVGIPEFTDLGTQVSQQISAAIAGRVGVADALKAGQARAEAVADKHRGQ
;
A
#
# COMPACT_ATOMS: atom_id res chain seq x y z
N MET A 1 57.18 -27.46 37.79
CA MET A 1 57.00 -27.91 39.16
C MET A 1 55.50 -27.96 39.42
N ILE A 2 54.99 -29.22 39.44
CA ILE A 2 54.37 -29.86 40.61
C ILE A 2 52.89 -29.34 40.79
N HIS A 3 51.86 -30.10 40.86
CA HIS A 3 51.40 -31.51 40.81
C HIS A 3 49.90 -31.48 40.58
N VAL A 4 49.33 -32.14 39.63
CA VAL A 4 48.54 -33.39 39.65
C VAL A 4 47.95 -33.80 40.99
N ARG A 5 46.63 -33.92 41.09
CA ARG A 5 46.02 -35.12 41.71
C ARG A 5 44.53 -35.26 41.32
N THR A 6 44.28 -36.33 40.63
CA THR A 6 43.04 -37.07 40.41
C THR A 6 42.51 -37.72 41.68
N SER A 7 41.23 -37.83 41.86
CA SER A 7 40.64 -39.02 42.48
C SER A 7 39.25 -39.32 42.04
N ARG A 8 39.07 -40.55 41.71
CA ARG A 8 37.93 -41.31 41.22
C ARG A 8 37.04 -41.80 42.38
N HIS A 9 35.95 -42.41 42.00
CA HIS A 9 35.08 -43.43 42.64
C HIS A 9 33.82 -42.84 43.33
N THR A 10 32.62 -43.38 43.25
CA THR A 10 32.11 -44.67 42.78
C THR A 10 30.59 -44.58 42.65
N ALA A 11 30.07 -45.42 41.80
CA ALA A 11 28.65 -45.71 41.52
C ALA A 11 27.86 -46.12 42.77
N HIS A 12 26.54 -45.89 42.74
CA HIS A 12 25.56 -46.88 43.22
C HIS A 12 24.27 -46.76 42.44
N ALA A 13 23.91 -47.85 41.81
CA ALA A 13 22.63 -48.11 41.18
C ALA A 13 21.63 -48.64 42.22
N ALA A 14 20.37 -48.65 41.83
CA ALA A 14 19.18 -49.25 42.41
C ALA A 14 18.26 -48.23 43.09
N THR A 15 17.07 -47.98 42.52
CA THR A 15 15.87 -48.82 42.73
C THR A 15 14.78 -48.37 41.74
N ALA A 16 14.37 -49.30 40.92
CA ALA A 16 13.16 -49.25 40.14
C ALA A 16 11.97 -49.64 41.04
N ALA A 17 10.80 -49.25 40.57
CA ALA A 17 9.47 -49.76 40.88
C ALA A 17 8.58 -48.92 41.82
N LEU A 18 7.40 -48.79 41.30
CA LEU A 18 6.11 -48.47 41.90
C LEU A 18 5.63 -47.02 41.64
N CYS A 19 4.80 -46.90 40.59
CA CYS A 19 3.52 -46.17 40.58
C CYS A 19 2.86 -46.27 39.20
N CYS A 20 2.51 -47.51 38.80
CA CYS A 20 1.39 -47.75 37.90
C CYS A 20 0.19 -48.06 38.80
N ALA A 21 -0.73 -47.11 38.96
CA ALA A 21 -2.13 -47.29 39.28
C ALA A 21 -2.73 -45.97 39.73
N LEU A 22 -3.38 -45.30 38.81
CA LEU A 22 -4.51 -44.37 39.03
C LEU A 22 -4.99 -43.85 37.66
N LEU A 23 -5.41 -44.82 36.82
CA LEU A 23 -6.26 -44.59 35.66
C LEU A 23 -7.54 -45.37 35.96
N ALA A 24 -8.55 -44.69 36.43
CA ALA A 24 -9.96 -45.02 36.28
C ALA A 24 -10.76 -44.27 37.36
N ALA A 25 -11.41 -43.22 36.95
CA ALA A 25 -12.74 -42.79 37.38
C ALA A 25 -12.97 -41.34 37.03
N CYS A 26 -13.64 -41.11 35.92
CA CYS A 26 -14.65 -40.09 35.66
C CYS A 26 -15.21 -40.27 34.24
N ALA A 27 -15.87 -41.45 34.03
CA ALA A 27 -16.89 -41.56 33.03
C ALA A 27 -18.20 -41.20 33.73
N GLY A 28 -18.81 -40.10 33.32
CA GLY A 28 -20.20 -39.83 33.75
C GLY A 28 -20.47 -38.37 33.97
N ALA A 29 -20.85 -37.66 32.91
CA ALA A 29 -21.95 -36.73 32.87
C ALA A 29 -22.02 -36.11 31.47
N GLY A 30 -22.89 -36.62 30.63
CA GLY A 30 -23.30 -35.99 29.40
C GLY A 30 -23.92 -34.62 29.70
N GLY A 31 -23.19 -33.60 29.35
CA GLY A 31 -23.68 -32.26 29.23
C GLY A 31 -23.47 -31.87 27.78
N ALA A 32 -24.57 -31.82 27.00
CA ALA A 32 -24.58 -31.15 25.71
C ALA A 32 -24.32 -29.66 25.93
N GLY A 33 -23.06 -29.30 26.15
CA GLY A 33 -22.55 -27.95 26.10
C GLY A 33 -22.05 -27.74 24.66
N GLY A 34 -22.85 -27.05 23.85
CA GLY A 34 -22.39 -26.53 22.57
C GLY A 34 -21.10 -25.75 22.83
N GLY A 35 -19.98 -26.29 22.37
CA GLY A 35 -18.70 -25.59 22.35
C GLY A 35 -18.91 -24.33 21.50
N SER A 36 -19.06 -23.16 22.14
CA SER A 36 -18.81 -21.89 21.52
C SER A 36 -17.31 -21.86 21.22
N GLY A 37 -16.90 -22.50 20.13
CA GLY A 37 -15.60 -22.26 19.55
C GLY A 37 -15.52 -20.74 19.39
N THR A 38 -14.55 -20.13 20.01
CA THR A 38 -14.31 -18.70 19.89
C THR A 38 -14.07 -18.42 18.42
N HIS A 39 -15.10 -17.89 17.74
CA HIS A 39 -14.98 -17.46 16.35
C HIS A 39 -13.93 -16.35 16.31
N SER A 40 -12.81 -16.60 15.66
CA SER A 40 -11.73 -15.62 15.53
C SER A 40 -11.08 -15.71 14.16
N ILE A 41 -10.71 -14.56 13.61
CA ILE A 41 -9.94 -14.45 12.38
C ILE A 41 -8.64 -13.68 12.63
N ASN A 42 -7.58 -14.05 11.88
CA ASN A 42 -6.30 -13.39 11.92
C ASN A 42 -6.14 -12.52 10.67
N VAL A 43 -5.97 -11.22 10.87
CA VAL A 43 -5.88 -10.20 9.81
C VAL A 43 -4.48 -9.61 9.79
N LEU A 44 -3.80 -9.67 8.64
CA LEU A 44 -2.53 -9.00 8.42
C LEU A 44 -2.77 -7.76 7.56
N MET A 45 -2.41 -6.57 8.05
CA MET A 45 -2.69 -5.32 7.34
C MET A 45 -1.57 -4.28 7.45
N VAL A 46 -1.53 -3.40 6.46
CA VAL A 46 -0.61 -2.28 6.41
C VAL A 46 -0.94 -1.22 7.48
N ASN A 47 0.10 -0.58 8.01
CA ASN A 47 -0.05 0.51 8.97
C ASN A 47 -0.28 1.85 8.24
N ASN A 48 -1.54 2.18 7.97
CA ASN A 48 -1.94 3.48 7.44
C ASN A 48 -3.21 4.00 8.13
N PRO A 49 -3.59 5.28 7.94
CA PRO A 49 -4.69 5.88 8.70
C PRO A 49 -6.02 5.15 8.61
N GLN A 50 -6.40 4.65 7.42
CA GLN A 50 -7.68 3.95 7.20
C GLN A 50 -7.71 2.60 7.93
N MET A 51 -6.57 1.90 7.99
CA MET A 51 -6.44 0.62 8.70
C MET A 51 -6.43 0.82 10.22
N ALA A 52 -5.81 1.90 10.71
CA ALA A 52 -5.84 2.27 12.12
C ALA A 52 -7.30 2.60 12.57
N ASP A 53 -8.07 3.29 11.72
CA ASP A 53 -9.48 3.55 11.98
C ASP A 53 -10.31 2.26 12.00
N LEU A 54 -10.05 1.33 11.09
CA LEU A 54 -10.70 0.03 11.08
C LEU A 54 -10.44 -0.74 12.36
N GLN A 55 -9.18 -0.85 12.77
CA GLN A 55 -8.80 -1.51 14.01
C GLN A 55 -9.52 -0.93 15.23
N LYS A 56 -9.59 0.40 15.32
CA LYS A 56 -10.25 1.13 16.39
C LYS A 56 -11.74 0.83 16.48
N LEU A 57 -12.43 0.69 15.35
CA LEU A 57 -13.88 0.52 15.31
C LEU A 57 -14.32 -0.95 15.38
N THR A 58 -13.43 -1.91 15.12
CA THR A 58 -13.79 -3.33 14.96
C THR A 58 -14.37 -3.95 16.22
N ALA A 59 -13.75 -3.72 17.39
CA ALA A 59 -14.17 -4.37 18.64
C ALA A 59 -15.61 -4.01 19.02
N ASP A 60 -15.95 -2.73 18.97
CA ASP A 60 -17.25 -2.21 19.43
C ASP A 60 -18.38 -2.40 18.40
N HIS A 61 -18.05 -2.51 17.11
CA HIS A 61 -19.07 -2.54 16.05
C HIS A 61 -19.16 -3.89 15.35
N PHE A 62 -18.04 -4.53 15.00
CA PHE A 62 -18.05 -5.83 14.33
C PHE A 62 -18.05 -6.99 15.34
N THR A 63 -17.06 -7.04 16.23
CA THR A 63 -16.93 -8.16 17.19
C THR A 63 -18.14 -8.24 18.10
N LYS A 64 -18.60 -7.11 18.63
CA LYS A 64 -19.76 -7.06 19.51
C LYS A 64 -21.06 -7.52 18.84
N SER A 65 -21.23 -7.26 17.54
CA SER A 65 -22.45 -7.64 16.80
C SER A 65 -22.42 -9.06 16.26
N THR A 66 -21.23 -9.60 15.96
CA THR A 66 -21.10 -10.91 15.29
C THR A 66 -20.58 -12.01 16.21
N GLY A 67 -19.95 -11.67 17.33
CA GLY A 67 -19.21 -12.59 18.18
C GLY A 67 -17.86 -13.03 17.61
N ILE A 68 -17.44 -12.50 16.44
CA ILE A 68 -16.18 -12.84 15.78
C ILE A 68 -15.07 -11.93 16.29
N THR A 69 -14.06 -12.51 16.95
CA THR A 69 -12.87 -11.78 17.38
C THR A 69 -11.92 -11.57 16.18
N VAL A 70 -11.42 -10.36 16.03
CA VAL A 70 -10.45 -10.03 14.95
C VAL A 70 -9.08 -9.75 15.57
N ASN A 71 -8.11 -10.61 15.25
CA ASN A 71 -6.73 -10.46 15.70
C ASN A 71 -5.93 -9.75 14.61
N PHE A 72 -5.59 -8.49 14.84
CA PHE A 72 -4.82 -7.70 13.87
C PHE A 72 -3.32 -7.82 14.09
N THR A 73 -2.58 -8.08 13.00
CA THR A 73 -1.15 -7.81 12.88
C THR A 73 -0.99 -6.65 11.93
N VAL A 74 -0.41 -5.56 12.41
CA VAL A 74 -0.24 -4.30 11.65
C VAL A 74 1.23 -4.04 11.46
N LEU A 75 1.69 -3.93 10.22
CA LEU A 75 3.10 -3.76 9.87
C LEU A 75 3.31 -2.58 8.91
N PRO A 76 4.52 -1.99 8.88
CA PRO A 76 4.93 -1.08 7.82
C PRO A 76 4.77 -1.69 6.42
N GLU A 77 4.70 -0.87 5.38
CA GLU A 77 4.32 -1.31 4.04
C GLU A 77 5.24 -2.42 3.48
N ASN A 78 6.56 -2.26 3.55
CA ASN A 78 7.49 -3.30 3.07
C ASN A 78 7.36 -4.59 3.87
N ASP A 79 7.32 -4.49 5.22
CA ASP A 79 7.26 -5.65 6.10
C ASP A 79 5.96 -6.44 5.91
N VAL A 80 4.82 -5.75 5.72
CA VAL A 80 3.54 -6.41 5.48
C VAL A 80 3.54 -7.17 4.16
N ARG A 81 4.10 -6.60 3.08
CA ARG A 81 4.18 -7.24 1.76
C ARG A 81 5.03 -8.51 1.80
N ASP A 82 6.19 -8.45 2.45
CA ASP A 82 7.08 -9.61 2.63
C ASP A 82 6.39 -10.71 3.44
N LYS A 83 5.73 -10.32 4.53
CA LYS A 83 5.02 -11.26 5.41
C LYS A 83 3.84 -11.94 4.70
N ILE A 84 3.06 -11.19 3.93
CA ILE A 84 1.95 -11.73 3.13
C ILE A 84 2.49 -12.72 2.10
N SER A 85 3.52 -12.33 1.34
CA SER A 85 4.11 -13.20 0.31
C SER A 85 4.60 -14.52 0.90
N GLN A 86 5.26 -14.49 2.04
CA GLN A 86 5.74 -15.69 2.73
C GLN A 86 4.61 -16.61 3.22
N ASP A 87 3.62 -16.03 3.93
CA ASP A 87 2.51 -16.81 4.51
C ASP A 87 1.58 -17.37 3.42
N PHE A 88 1.26 -16.56 2.40
CA PHE A 88 0.36 -16.97 1.33
C PHE A 88 1.02 -17.95 0.35
N ALA A 89 2.30 -17.77 0.03
CA ALA A 89 3.02 -18.72 -0.82
C ALA A 89 3.17 -20.08 -0.16
N SER A 90 3.45 -20.13 1.13
CA SER A 90 3.58 -21.37 1.88
C SER A 90 2.24 -22.01 2.25
N GLN A 91 1.12 -21.28 2.13
CA GLN A 91 -0.21 -21.68 2.61
C GLN A 91 -0.19 -22.08 4.10
N ALA A 92 0.66 -21.42 4.88
CA ALA A 92 0.87 -21.72 6.30
C ALA A 92 -0.39 -21.48 7.15
N GLY A 93 -1.31 -20.62 6.70
CA GLY A 93 -2.55 -20.33 7.40
C GLY A 93 -2.36 -19.56 8.71
N GLN A 94 -1.26 -18.85 8.85
CA GLN A 94 -1.03 -17.98 10.00
C GLN A 94 -2.03 -16.82 10.01
N TYR A 95 -2.35 -16.31 8.81
CA TYR A 95 -3.35 -15.28 8.58
C TYR A 95 -4.47 -15.82 7.70
N ASP A 96 -5.70 -15.51 8.08
CA ASP A 96 -6.89 -15.89 7.30
C ASP A 96 -7.11 -14.94 6.13
N ILE A 97 -6.75 -13.66 6.33
CA ILE A 97 -6.96 -12.56 5.41
C ILE A 97 -5.81 -11.55 5.53
N ALA A 98 -5.45 -10.94 4.41
CA ALA A 98 -4.46 -9.86 4.40
C ALA A 98 -4.85 -8.72 3.47
N THR A 99 -4.28 -7.53 3.71
CA THR A 99 -4.36 -6.42 2.76
C THR A 99 -3.37 -6.62 1.62
N ILE A 100 -3.89 -6.89 0.44
CA ILE A 100 -3.12 -7.02 -0.80
C ILE A 100 -3.52 -5.90 -1.77
N SER A 101 -2.82 -5.79 -2.88
CA SER A 101 -3.13 -4.79 -3.89
C SER A 101 -3.77 -5.36 -5.15
N ASN A 102 -4.32 -4.47 -5.96
CA ASN A 102 -4.73 -4.80 -7.32
C ASN A 102 -3.56 -5.27 -8.21
N TYR A 103 -2.32 -4.91 -7.87
CA TYR A 103 -1.13 -5.42 -8.54
C TYR A 103 -0.84 -6.88 -8.15
N GLU A 104 -0.93 -7.23 -6.86
CA GLU A 104 -0.64 -8.57 -6.33
C GLU A 104 -1.77 -9.56 -6.59
N THR A 105 -3.02 -9.11 -6.63
CA THR A 105 -4.21 -9.98 -6.74
C THR A 105 -4.16 -10.94 -7.93
N PRO A 106 -3.88 -10.50 -9.19
CA PRO A 106 -3.83 -11.42 -10.32
C PRO A 106 -2.73 -12.48 -10.21
N MET A 107 -1.58 -12.09 -9.65
CA MET A 107 -0.44 -12.99 -9.46
C MET A 107 -0.71 -14.04 -8.39
N TYR A 108 -1.26 -13.63 -7.25
CA TYR A 108 -1.60 -14.52 -6.15
C TYR A 108 -2.74 -15.46 -6.51
N ALA A 109 -3.71 -14.98 -7.30
CA ALA A 109 -4.78 -15.82 -7.87
C ALA A 109 -4.21 -16.88 -8.81
N LYS A 110 -3.33 -16.49 -9.76
CA LYS A 110 -2.67 -17.40 -10.69
C LYS A 110 -1.86 -18.49 -9.96
N ASN A 111 -1.20 -18.12 -8.88
CA ASN A 111 -0.43 -19.04 -8.04
C ASN A 111 -1.31 -19.93 -7.15
N GLY A 112 -2.62 -19.71 -7.12
CA GLY A 112 -3.56 -20.48 -6.30
C GLY A 112 -3.46 -20.18 -4.80
N TRP A 113 -2.96 -19.00 -4.42
CA TRP A 113 -2.79 -18.60 -3.03
C TRP A 113 -4.06 -18.01 -2.42
N LEU A 114 -4.97 -17.50 -3.26
CA LEU A 114 -6.20 -16.84 -2.83
C LEU A 114 -7.43 -17.73 -3.01
N ALA A 115 -8.38 -17.59 -2.10
CA ALA A 115 -9.72 -18.12 -2.28
C ALA A 115 -10.55 -17.19 -3.18
N PRO A 116 -11.35 -17.72 -4.14
CA PRO A 116 -12.26 -16.88 -4.92
C PRO A 116 -13.41 -16.37 -4.04
N LEU A 117 -13.83 -15.13 -4.28
CA LEU A 117 -14.88 -14.46 -3.52
C LEU A 117 -16.18 -14.27 -4.33
N THR A 118 -16.20 -14.61 -5.61
CA THR A 118 -17.31 -14.33 -6.54
C THR A 118 -18.65 -14.82 -6.03
N ASP A 119 -18.73 -16.06 -5.55
CA ASP A 119 -20.01 -16.65 -5.13
C ASP A 119 -20.51 -16.01 -3.83
N ARG A 120 -19.59 -15.65 -2.93
CA ARG A 120 -19.90 -14.95 -1.68
C ARG A 120 -20.42 -13.54 -1.96
N ALA A 121 -19.74 -12.79 -2.85
CA ALA A 121 -20.16 -11.47 -3.27
C ALA A 121 -21.53 -11.48 -3.97
N LYS A 122 -21.82 -12.50 -4.78
CA LYS A 122 -23.14 -12.69 -5.42
C LYS A 122 -24.24 -13.05 -4.43
N ALA A 123 -23.92 -13.86 -3.42
CA ALA A 123 -24.89 -14.30 -2.40
C ALA A 123 -25.23 -13.19 -1.40
N ASP A 124 -24.34 -12.23 -1.23
CA ASP A 124 -24.50 -11.11 -0.28
C ASP A 124 -24.98 -9.84 -1.01
N SER A 125 -26.29 -9.73 -1.18
CA SER A 125 -26.90 -8.56 -1.82
C SER A 125 -26.66 -7.25 -1.03
N SER A 126 -26.39 -7.33 0.28
CA SER A 126 -26.13 -6.15 1.12
C SER A 126 -24.76 -5.53 0.84
N PHE A 127 -23.80 -6.33 0.38
CA PHE A 127 -22.48 -5.85 -0.03
C PHE A 127 -22.55 -4.93 -1.25
N ASP A 128 -23.54 -5.15 -2.13
CA ASP A 128 -23.76 -4.36 -3.34
C ASP A 128 -22.50 -4.26 -4.22
N GLN A 129 -22.10 -5.41 -4.77
CA GLN A 129 -20.94 -5.51 -5.67
C GLN A 129 -21.04 -4.59 -6.89
N GLY A 130 -22.26 -4.23 -7.30
CA GLY A 130 -22.50 -3.31 -8.42
C GLY A 130 -22.06 -1.88 -8.17
N ASP A 131 -21.99 -1.46 -6.91
CA ASP A 131 -21.56 -0.13 -6.49
C ASP A 131 -20.02 0.05 -6.48
N ILE A 132 -19.26 -1.06 -6.57
CA ILE A 132 -17.79 -0.98 -6.67
C ILE A 132 -17.42 -0.38 -8.04
N VAL A 133 -16.54 0.61 -8.01
CA VAL A 133 -16.02 1.29 -9.21
C VAL A 133 -15.48 0.24 -10.21
N PRO A 134 -15.93 0.25 -11.48
CA PRO A 134 -15.61 -0.81 -12.42
C PRO A 134 -14.12 -1.10 -12.59
N SER A 135 -13.28 -0.07 -12.74
CA SER A 135 -11.83 -0.22 -12.88
C SER A 135 -11.17 -0.88 -11.64
N ILE A 136 -11.70 -0.58 -10.45
CA ILE A 136 -11.25 -1.22 -9.20
C ILE A 136 -11.65 -2.69 -9.20
N ARG A 137 -12.93 -3.01 -9.48
CA ARG A 137 -13.42 -4.38 -9.52
C ARG A 137 -12.68 -5.23 -10.55
N GLU A 138 -12.47 -4.71 -11.75
CA GLU A 138 -11.72 -5.38 -12.80
C GLU A 138 -10.29 -5.68 -12.40
N SER A 139 -9.62 -4.74 -11.75
CA SER A 139 -8.24 -4.91 -11.29
C SER A 139 -8.06 -5.95 -10.16
N LEU A 140 -9.16 -6.33 -9.49
CA LEU A 140 -9.19 -7.36 -8.44
C LEU A 140 -9.77 -8.71 -8.93
N THR A 141 -9.95 -8.81 -10.25
CA THR A 141 -10.52 -9.99 -10.92
C THR A 141 -9.45 -10.70 -11.75
N ALA A 142 -9.40 -12.01 -11.67
CA ALA A 142 -8.53 -12.84 -12.51
C ALA A 142 -9.32 -14.05 -13.03
N ALA A 143 -9.13 -14.43 -14.31
CA ALA A 143 -9.85 -15.53 -14.94
C ALA A 143 -11.39 -15.52 -14.70
N GLY A 144 -11.98 -14.33 -14.71
CA GLY A 144 -13.42 -14.14 -14.50
C GLY A 144 -13.91 -14.31 -13.05
N GLN A 145 -13.02 -14.47 -12.08
CA GLN A 145 -13.33 -14.60 -10.66
C GLN A 145 -12.79 -13.41 -9.87
N ILE A 146 -13.55 -12.92 -8.89
CA ILE A 146 -13.10 -11.93 -7.90
C ILE A 146 -12.24 -12.66 -6.87
N TYR A 147 -11.03 -12.15 -6.62
CA TYR A 147 -10.10 -12.73 -5.63
C TYR A 147 -9.77 -11.80 -4.47
N ALA A 148 -10.15 -10.53 -4.56
CA ALA A 148 -10.06 -9.59 -3.45
C ALA A 148 -11.19 -8.57 -3.52
N GLU A 149 -11.58 -8.02 -2.36
CA GLU A 149 -12.56 -6.94 -2.27
C GLU A 149 -11.90 -5.66 -1.78
N PRO A 150 -12.20 -4.51 -2.39
CA PRO A 150 -11.50 -3.27 -2.09
C PRO A 150 -11.87 -2.73 -0.71
N PHE A 151 -10.86 -2.34 0.07
CA PHE A 151 -11.09 -1.56 1.28
C PHE A 151 -11.10 -0.06 0.98
N TYR A 152 -10.18 0.42 0.15
CA TYR A 152 -10.23 1.73 -0.50
C TYR A 152 -9.41 1.74 -1.79
N GLY A 153 -9.77 2.66 -2.69
CA GLY A 153 -9.04 2.91 -3.93
C GLY A 153 -8.34 4.25 -3.90
N GLU A 154 -7.22 4.37 -4.59
CA GLU A 154 -6.44 5.59 -4.67
C GLU A 154 -5.78 5.77 -6.03
N SER A 155 -5.59 7.03 -6.39
CA SER A 155 -4.65 7.47 -7.40
C SER A 155 -3.57 8.32 -6.73
N SER A 156 -2.86 9.13 -7.46
CA SER A 156 -1.94 10.13 -6.92
C SER A 156 -2.31 11.53 -7.36
N PHE A 157 -1.92 12.51 -6.54
CA PHE A 157 -2.02 13.93 -6.84
C PHE A 157 -0.95 14.74 -6.11
N LEU A 158 -0.79 16.00 -6.49
CA LEU A 158 0.08 16.93 -5.78
C LEU A 158 -0.73 17.69 -4.74
N MET A 159 -0.25 17.66 -3.50
CA MET A 159 -0.74 18.40 -2.35
C MET A 159 0.18 19.59 -2.07
N TYR A 160 -0.38 20.76 -1.72
CA TYR A 160 0.42 21.94 -1.41
C TYR A 160 -0.22 22.80 -0.32
N ARG A 161 0.60 23.51 0.44
CA ARG A 161 0.18 24.42 1.51
C ARG A 161 -0.26 25.77 0.93
N LYS A 162 -1.58 25.97 0.81
CA LYS A 162 -2.18 27.22 0.30
C LYS A 162 -1.73 28.45 1.08
N ASP A 163 -1.63 28.34 2.39
CA ASP A 163 -1.19 29.43 3.26
C ASP A 163 0.28 29.81 3.04
N VAL A 164 1.16 28.84 2.84
CA VAL A 164 2.57 29.07 2.48
C VAL A 164 2.70 29.71 1.12
N PHE A 165 1.95 29.21 0.12
CA PHE A 165 1.93 29.74 -1.23
C PHE A 165 1.45 31.19 -1.25
N ALA A 166 0.36 31.50 -0.53
CA ALA A 166 -0.14 32.86 -0.40
C ALA A 166 0.90 33.79 0.24
N ALA A 167 1.54 33.37 1.34
CA ALA A 167 2.56 34.16 2.03
C ALA A 167 3.81 34.44 1.17
N LYS A 168 4.11 33.55 0.21
CA LYS A 168 5.25 33.68 -0.71
C LYS A 168 4.87 34.26 -2.07
N ASN A 169 3.62 34.66 -2.30
CA ASN A 169 3.09 35.07 -3.60
C ASN A 169 3.37 34.02 -4.70
N LEU A 170 3.16 32.75 -4.37
CA LEU A 170 3.23 31.61 -5.30
C LEU A 170 1.84 31.21 -5.76
N THR A 171 1.74 30.80 -7.02
CA THR A 171 0.50 30.26 -7.59
C THR A 171 0.74 28.85 -8.07
N MET A 172 -0.05 27.90 -7.59
CA MET A 172 -0.05 26.52 -8.09
C MET A 172 -0.90 26.47 -9.36
N PRO A 173 -0.37 25.99 -10.51
CA PRO A 173 -1.17 25.74 -11.70
C PRO A 173 -2.22 24.66 -11.47
N ASP A 174 -3.38 24.76 -12.16
CA ASP A 174 -4.45 23.74 -12.07
C ASP A 174 -3.99 22.38 -12.61
N HIS A 175 -3.09 22.37 -13.58
CA HIS A 175 -2.44 21.18 -14.15
C HIS A 175 -0.93 21.39 -14.20
N PRO A 176 -0.20 21.15 -13.08
CA PRO A 176 1.22 21.47 -13.02
C PRO A 176 2.07 20.51 -13.85
N THR A 177 3.17 21.03 -14.41
CA THR A 177 4.26 20.20 -14.92
C THR A 177 5.27 19.93 -13.81
N TRP A 178 6.07 18.87 -13.94
CA TRP A 178 7.16 18.61 -13.01
C TRP A 178 8.21 19.72 -13.00
N ALA A 179 8.45 20.38 -14.14
CA ALA A 179 9.31 21.56 -14.20
C ALA A 179 8.76 22.72 -13.33
N GLN A 180 7.47 22.98 -13.39
CA GLN A 180 6.81 23.99 -12.53
C GLN A 180 6.85 23.59 -11.04
N VAL A 181 6.64 22.31 -10.73
CA VAL A 181 6.74 21.79 -9.35
C VAL A 181 8.15 21.98 -8.80
N ALA A 182 9.19 21.73 -9.59
CA ALA A 182 10.58 21.94 -9.15
C ALA A 182 10.88 23.43 -8.88
N ASP A 183 10.42 24.37 -9.71
CA ASP A 183 10.53 25.80 -9.46
C ASP A 183 9.80 26.21 -8.18
N LEU A 184 8.57 25.74 -8.01
CA LEU A 184 7.76 26.02 -6.82
C LEU A 184 8.38 25.42 -5.56
N ALA A 185 8.97 24.22 -5.63
CA ALA A 185 9.69 23.60 -4.52
C ALA A 185 10.89 24.47 -4.09
N ALA A 186 11.69 24.92 -5.04
CA ALA A 186 12.85 25.79 -4.76
C ALA A 186 12.42 27.11 -4.10
N ARG A 187 11.33 27.71 -4.56
CA ARG A 187 10.82 28.99 -4.03
C ARG A 187 10.10 28.85 -2.68
N ALA A 188 9.52 27.69 -2.39
CA ALA A 188 8.87 27.40 -1.12
C ALA A 188 9.84 26.84 -0.06
N ASP A 189 11.02 26.37 -0.46
CA ASP A 189 12.05 25.88 0.47
C ASP A 189 12.47 27.01 1.44
N GLY A 190 12.47 26.72 2.73
CA GLY A 190 12.76 27.71 3.76
C GLY A 190 11.66 28.77 3.95
N ALA A 191 10.45 28.57 3.42
CA ALA A 191 9.35 29.51 3.60
C ALA A 191 8.96 29.74 5.06
N GLN A 192 9.15 28.73 5.89
CA GLN A 192 9.05 28.75 7.34
C GLN A 192 10.32 28.10 7.94
N PRO A 193 10.69 28.39 9.20
CA PRO A 193 11.85 27.76 9.81
C PRO A 193 11.80 26.23 9.73
N GLY A 194 12.81 25.64 9.09
CA GLY A 194 12.92 24.18 8.90
C GLY A 194 12.02 23.57 7.82
N MET A 195 11.16 24.35 7.16
CA MET A 195 10.30 23.86 6.09
C MET A 195 11.10 23.57 4.83
N LYS A 196 10.82 22.45 4.20
CA LYS A 196 11.33 22.04 2.89
C LYS A 196 10.32 22.26 1.77
N GLY A 197 10.81 22.33 0.53
CA GLY A 197 9.96 22.63 -0.62
C GLY A 197 8.98 21.53 -0.93
N ILE A 198 9.39 20.24 -0.84
CA ILE A 198 8.56 19.10 -1.21
C ILE A 198 8.95 17.84 -0.42
N CYS A 199 7.99 16.95 -0.15
CA CYS A 199 8.25 15.56 0.22
C CYS A 199 8.01 14.65 -0.97
N LEU A 200 8.94 13.75 -1.23
CA LEU A 200 8.83 12.68 -2.21
C LEU A 200 9.43 11.41 -1.62
N ARG A 201 8.74 10.27 -1.79
CA ARG A 201 9.25 9.00 -1.26
C ARG A 201 10.66 8.70 -1.76
N GLY A 202 11.56 8.33 -0.86
CA GLY A 202 12.92 7.89 -1.19
C GLY A 202 13.28 6.56 -0.52
N GLN A 203 12.40 6.02 0.35
CA GLN A 203 12.57 4.72 0.99
C GLN A 203 12.62 3.60 -0.04
N PRO A 204 13.61 2.67 0.03
CA PRO A 204 13.64 1.52 -0.86
C PRO A 204 12.39 0.67 -0.75
N GLY A 205 11.94 0.11 -1.85
CA GLY A 205 10.78 -0.77 -1.93
C GLY A 205 10.06 -0.60 -3.27
N TRP A 206 9.60 -1.70 -3.85
CA TRP A 206 8.86 -1.66 -5.10
C TRP A 206 7.54 -0.87 -4.96
N GLY A 207 6.91 -0.91 -3.78
CA GLY A 207 5.70 -0.15 -3.45
C GLY A 207 5.99 1.23 -2.87
N GLU A 208 7.22 1.55 -2.51
CA GLU A 208 7.65 2.82 -1.93
C GLU A 208 8.19 3.78 -3.01
N VAL A 209 9.50 4.02 -3.07
CA VAL A 209 10.08 4.99 -4.01
C VAL A 209 9.75 4.68 -5.48
N MET A 210 9.54 3.39 -5.83
CA MET A 210 9.26 3.06 -7.22
C MET A 210 7.87 3.49 -7.69
N ALA A 211 6.89 3.64 -6.81
CA ALA A 211 5.57 4.13 -7.19
C ALA A 211 5.63 5.55 -7.80
N PRO A 212 6.13 6.59 -7.10
CA PRO A 212 6.27 7.92 -7.67
C PRO A 212 7.33 7.98 -8.78
N VAL A 213 8.47 7.30 -8.65
CA VAL A 213 9.53 7.33 -9.68
C VAL A 213 9.04 6.78 -11.01
N THR A 214 8.32 5.65 -11.01
CA THR A 214 7.82 5.08 -12.27
C THR A 214 6.81 6.01 -12.95
N THR A 215 5.96 6.70 -12.20
CA THR A 215 5.03 7.68 -12.81
C THR A 215 5.77 8.89 -13.39
N VAL A 216 6.84 9.35 -12.75
CA VAL A 216 7.72 10.40 -13.30
C VAL A 216 8.43 9.90 -14.58
N VAL A 217 8.96 8.68 -14.58
CA VAL A 217 9.56 8.04 -15.77
C VAL A 217 8.54 8.00 -16.91
N ASN A 218 7.34 7.50 -16.66
CA ASN A 218 6.28 7.40 -17.68
C ASN A 218 5.95 8.76 -18.30
N THR A 219 5.71 9.79 -17.48
CA THR A 219 5.34 11.11 -18.00
C THR A 219 6.50 11.85 -18.68
N MET A 220 7.75 11.56 -18.32
CA MET A 220 8.94 12.11 -18.97
C MET A 220 9.33 11.36 -20.25
N GLY A 221 8.65 10.26 -20.57
CA GLY A 221 8.79 9.53 -21.81
C GLY A 221 9.65 8.28 -21.72
N GLY A 222 10.05 7.85 -20.52
CA GLY A 222 10.74 6.58 -20.30
C GLY A 222 9.76 5.40 -20.17
N THR A 223 10.31 4.20 -20.14
CA THR A 223 9.61 2.95 -19.87
C THR A 223 10.59 1.95 -19.26
N TRP A 224 10.10 0.92 -18.55
CA TRP A 224 10.95 -0.15 -18.03
C TRP A 224 11.45 -1.09 -19.12
N PHE A 225 10.58 -1.43 -20.05
CA PHE A 225 10.84 -2.31 -21.19
C PHE A 225 10.17 -1.71 -22.43
N ASP A 226 10.80 -1.87 -23.59
CA ASP A 226 10.13 -1.60 -24.86
C ASP A 226 9.18 -2.76 -25.23
N LYS A 227 8.43 -2.59 -26.32
CA LYS A 227 7.45 -3.60 -26.78
C LYS A 227 8.07 -4.98 -27.10
N ASP A 228 9.36 -5.03 -27.34
CA ASP A 228 10.12 -6.24 -27.73
C ASP A 228 10.91 -6.82 -26.54
N TRP A 229 10.59 -6.40 -25.31
CA TRP A 229 11.23 -6.81 -24.08
C TRP A 229 12.74 -6.46 -24.01
N HIS A 230 13.17 -5.32 -24.53
CA HIS A 230 14.50 -4.79 -24.20
C HIS A 230 14.36 -3.88 -22.97
N ALA A 231 15.22 -4.08 -22.01
CA ALA A 231 15.26 -3.24 -20.83
C ALA A 231 15.66 -1.80 -21.17
N GLN A 232 15.03 -0.81 -20.53
CA GLN A 232 15.18 0.61 -20.81
C GLN A 232 15.53 1.44 -19.56
N VAL A 233 16.05 0.80 -18.50
CA VAL A 233 16.28 1.45 -17.20
C VAL A 233 17.45 2.45 -17.25
N ASP A 234 18.39 2.31 -18.15
CA ASP A 234 19.48 3.28 -18.41
C ASP A 234 19.30 4.10 -19.70
N SER A 235 18.12 4.01 -20.32
CA SER A 235 17.78 4.84 -21.49
C SER A 235 17.87 6.34 -21.16
N PRO A 236 18.09 7.22 -22.15
CA PRO A 236 18.19 8.67 -21.92
C PRO A 236 16.97 9.24 -21.21
N GLU A 237 15.77 8.79 -21.57
CA GLU A 237 14.50 9.26 -20.97
C GLU A 237 14.35 8.79 -19.53
N PHE A 238 14.65 7.53 -19.23
CA PHE A 238 14.64 6.98 -17.87
C PHE A 238 15.68 7.69 -17.00
N THR A 239 16.90 7.83 -17.52
CA THR A 239 17.99 8.54 -16.84
C THR A 239 17.63 9.99 -16.54
N LYS A 240 17.02 10.71 -17.51
CA LYS A 240 16.53 12.08 -17.31
C LYS A 240 15.51 12.15 -16.16
N ALA A 241 14.55 11.24 -16.14
CA ALA A 241 13.49 11.21 -15.15
C ALA A 241 14.03 10.94 -13.73
N VAL A 242 14.88 9.93 -13.58
CA VAL A 242 15.48 9.59 -12.28
C VAL A 242 16.45 10.68 -11.81
N THR A 243 17.24 11.25 -12.73
CA THR A 243 18.12 12.39 -12.39
C THR A 243 17.32 13.59 -11.90
N PHE A 244 16.21 13.90 -12.56
CA PHE A 244 15.29 14.95 -12.13
C PHE A 244 14.75 14.68 -10.72
N TYR A 245 14.22 13.47 -10.49
CA TYR A 245 13.66 13.08 -9.20
C TYR A 245 14.69 13.17 -8.07
N VAL A 246 15.87 12.56 -8.26
CA VAL A 246 16.95 12.56 -7.27
C VAL A 246 17.43 13.99 -6.97
N ASN A 247 17.61 14.82 -8.00
CA ASN A 247 18.07 16.20 -7.83
C ASN A 247 17.02 17.05 -7.09
N LEU A 248 15.73 16.90 -7.41
CA LEU A 248 14.64 17.61 -6.73
C LEU A 248 14.62 17.26 -5.24
N VAL A 249 14.66 15.96 -4.91
CA VAL A 249 14.66 15.49 -3.52
C VAL A 249 15.92 15.96 -2.77
N ARG A 250 17.10 15.87 -3.38
CA ARG A 250 18.36 16.28 -2.74
C ARG A 250 18.46 17.78 -2.51
N ALA A 251 17.89 18.59 -3.40
CA ALA A 251 17.96 20.04 -3.29
C ALA A 251 16.89 20.61 -2.35
N HIS A 252 15.66 20.14 -2.45
CA HIS A 252 14.49 20.75 -1.83
C HIS A 252 13.60 19.77 -1.07
N GLY A 253 14.01 18.50 -0.96
CA GLY A 253 13.28 17.45 -0.24
C GLY A 253 13.50 17.49 1.26
N GLU A 254 12.71 16.70 1.95
CA GLU A 254 12.72 16.51 3.40
C GLU A 254 14.05 15.94 3.90
N SER A 255 14.33 16.19 5.17
CA SER A 255 15.49 15.60 5.84
C SER A 255 15.32 14.08 5.96
N GLY A 256 16.33 13.31 5.57
CA GLY A 256 16.26 11.86 5.61
C GLY A 256 15.44 11.22 4.47
N ALA A 257 15.23 11.93 3.38
CA ALA A 257 14.41 11.51 2.24
C ALA A 257 14.63 10.08 1.77
N SER A 258 15.87 9.57 1.81
CA SER A 258 16.17 8.16 1.42
C SER A 258 15.56 7.10 2.35
N GLN A 259 14.92 7.51 3.44
CA GLN A 259 14.19 6.65 4.38
C GLN A 259 12.72 7.07 4.51
N ALA A 260 12.30 8.09 3.78
CA ALA A 260 10.94 8.58 3.81
C ALA A 260 10.06 7.81 2.83
N GLY A 261 9.00 7.19 3.35
CA GLY A 261 7.90 6.60 2.62
C GLY A 261 6.63 7.43 2.78
N PHE A 262 5.48 6.80 2.57
CA PHE A 262 4.17 7.44 2.73
C PHE A 262 3.98 8.04 4.12
N THR A 263 4.29 7.28 5.16
CA THR A 263 4.04 7.66 6.57
C THR A 263 4.87 8.87 6.98
N GLU A 264 6.14 8.91 6.60
CA GLU A 264 7.05 10.00 6.92
C GLU A 264 6.60 11.29 6.22
N CYS A 265 6.27 11.22 4.91
CA CYS A 265 5.78 12.38 4.17
C CYS A 265 4.42 12.87 4.68
N LEU A 266 3.50 11.98 5.08
CA LEU A 266 2.24 12.36 5.72
C LEU A 266 2.49 13.12 7.03
N ASN A 267 3.42 12.64 7.86
CA ASN A 267 3.79 13.29 9.11
C ASN A 267 4.42 14.66 8.86
N ASP A 268 5.34 14.75 7.89
CA ASP A 268 6.02 16.02 7.59
C ASP A 268 5.05 17.05 7.00
N MET A 269 4.12 16.64 6.14
CA MET A 269 3.06 17.52 5.64
C MET A 269 2.13 17.98 6.76
N THR A 270 1.70 17.06 7.63
CA THR A 270 0.81 17.36 8.76
C THR A 270 1.48 18.29 9.77
N GLN A 271 2.78 18.10 10.04
CA GLN A 271 3.55 18.95 10.96
C GLN A 271 4.00 20.28 10.35
N GLY A 272 3.71 20.53 9.08
CA GLY A 272 4.09 21.74 8.37
C GLY A 272 5.58 21.84 8.05
N LYS A 273 6.28 20.71 7.96
CA LYS A 273 7.70 20.65 7.61
C LYS A 273 7.96 20.70 6.12
N VAL A 274 6.93 20.51 5.29
CA VAL A 274 7.04 20.57 3.83
C VAL A 274 5.93 21.41 3.24
N ALA A 275 6.25 22.12 2.15
CA ALA A 275 5.30 22.98 1.45
C ALA A 275 4.45 22.22 0.42
N MET A 276 4.98 21.14 -0.14
CA MET A 276 4.31 20.29 -1.12
C MET A 276 4.57 18.80 -0.83
N TRP A 277 3.69 17.95 -1.34
CA TRP A 277 3.83 16.50 -1.29
C TRP A 277 3.11 15.86 -2.48
N TYR A 278 3.80 15.03 -3.25
CA TYR A 278 3.21 14.23 -4.31
C TYR A 278 3.10 12.78 -3.85
N ASP A 279 1.87 12.30 -3.69
CA ASP A 279 1.60 10.94 -3.19
C ASP A 279 0.14 10.51 -3.40
N ALA A 280 -0.24 9.40 -2.76
CA ALA A 280 -1.55 8.80 -2.78
C ALA A 280 -2.67 9.76 -2.37
N THR A 281 -3.77 9.72 -3.13
CA THR A 281 -4.95 10.54 -2.85
C THR A 281 -5.61 10.22 -1.52
N SER A 282 -5.38 9.01 -0.98
CA SER A 282 -5.89 8.58 0.33
C SER A 282 -5.36 9.40 1.51
N ALA A 283 -4.23 10.10 1.34
CA ALA A 283 -3.65 10.98 2.34
C ALA A 283 -4.57 12.16 2.72
N ALA A 284 -5.37 12.65 1.77
CA ALA A 284 -6.20 13.84 1.95
C ALA A 284 -7.16 13.73 3.13
N GLY A 285 -7.74 12.54 3.35
CA GLY A 285 -8.64 12.30 4.48
C GLY A 285 -7.98 12.54 5.85
N ALA A 286 -6.71 12.20 5.99
CA ALA A 286 -5.95 12.46 7.20
C ALA A 286 -5.54 13.94 7.33
N LEU A 287 -5.13 14.57 6.23
CA LEU A 287 -4.76 15.99 6.20
C LEU A 287 -5.94 16.92 6.52
N GLU A 288 -7.15 16.57 6.07
CA GLU A 288 -8.39 17.33 6.29
C GLU A 288 -9.20 16.83 7.50
N ALA A 289 -8.67 15.89 8.29
CA ALA A 289 -9.34 15.40 9.50
C ALA A 289 -9.48 16.52 10.53
N SER A 290 -10.58 16.48 11.30
CA SER A 290 -10.77 17.36 12.45
C SER A 290 -9.60 17.20 13.42
N GLY A 291 -8.94 18.31 13.77
CA GLY A 291 -7.75 18.31 14.63
C GLY A 291 -6.41 18.19 13.88
N SER A 292 -6.39 18.00 12.56
CA SER A 292 -5.17 18.12 11.76
C SER A 292 -4.71 19.59 11.73
N PRO A 293 -3.44 19.88 12.06
CA PRO A 293 -2.91 21.26 12.05
C PRO A 293 -2.98 21.94 10.68
N VAL A 294 -3.10 21.15 9.61
CA VAL A 294 -3.14 21.63 8.24
C VAL A 294 -4.53 21.55 7.60
N ALA A 295 -5.55 21.12 8.34
CA ALA A 295 -6.93 21.06 7.82
C ALA A 295 -7.36 22.42 7.25
N GLY A 296 -7.95 22.40 6.05
CA GLY A 296 -8.35 23.59 5.31
C GLY A 296 -7.22 24.42 4.69
N LYS A 297 -5.94 24.08 4.96
CA LYS A 297 -4.76 24.77 4.43
C LYS A 297 -4.12 24.08 3.23
N VAL A 298 -4.56 22.86 2.91
CA VAL A 298 -4.01 22.08 1.79
C VAL A 298 -4.82 22.30 0.53
N GLY A 299 -4.14 22.47 -0.60
CA GLY A 299 -4.70 22.45 -1.94
C GLY A 299 -4.32 21.15 -2.64
N TYR A 300 -5.16 20.70 -3.56
CA TYR A 300 -5.02 19.42 -4.26
C TYR A 300 -5.15 19.66 -5.76
N VAL A 301 -4.13 19.31 -6.52
CA VAL A 301 -4.12 19.42 -7.99
C VAL A 301 -3.71 18.06 -8.60
N PRO A 302 -4.06 17.78 -9.85
CA PRO A 302 -3.68 16.53 -10.51
C PRO A 302 -2.19 16.22 -10.40
N ALA A 303 -1.84 14.94 -10.51
CA ALA A 303 -0.46 14.49 -10.59
C ALA A 303 0.30 15.25 -11.69
N PRO A 304 1.52 15.77 -11.40
CA PRO A 304 2.26 16.59 -12.35
C PRO A 304 2.63 15.81 -13.61
N VAL A 305 2.56 16.45 -14.76
CA VAL A 305 2.84 15.85 -16.07
C VAL A 305 4.04 16.49 -16.75
N GLU A 306 4.55 15.84 -17.81
CA GLU A 306 5.51 16.43 -18.77
C GLU A 306 5.05 16.18 -20.21
N ARG A 307 5.02 14.92 -20.67
CA ARG A 307 4.70 14.54 -22.04
C ARG A 307 3.37 13.81 -22.17
N THR A 308 2.76 13.45 -21.05
CA THR A 308 1.46 12.75 -20.99
C THR A 308 0.34 13.72 -20.62
N LYS A 309 -0.90 13.33 -20.85
CA LYS A 309 -2.08 14.11 -20.43
C LYS A 309 -2.42 13.90 -18.95
N SER A 310 -2.01 12.76 -18.39
CA SER A 310 -2.18 12.40 -16.98
C SER A 310 -0.99 11.55 -16.55
N SER A 311 -0.72 11.50 -15.26
CA SER A 311 0.39 10.73 -14.67
C SER A 311 0.04 10.10 -13.33
N GLY A 312 -1.23 10.15 -12.93
CA GLY A 312 -1.70 9.50 -11.70
C GLY A 312 -1.60 7.99 -11.80
N TRP A 313 -1.36 7.33 -10.67
CA TRP A 313 -1.40 5.87 -10.57
C TRP A 313 -2.82 5.33 -10.29
N LEU A 314 -2.98 4.02 -10.32
CA LEU A 314 -4.15 3.30 -9.82
C LEU A 314 -3.69 2.29 -8.79
N TYR A 315 -4.16 2.42 -7.57
CA TYR A 315 -3.88 1.48 -6.53
C TYR A 315 -5.11 1.20 -5.68
N THR A 316 -5.19 -0.01 -5.17
CA THR A 316 -6.28 -0.43 -4.30
C THR A 316 -5.71 -1.28 -3.18
N TRP A 317 -5.94 -0.89 -1.94
CA TRP A 317 -5.77 -1.79 -0.82
C TRP A 317 -7.04 -2.63 -0.69
N ALA A 318 -6.89 -3.93 -0.78
CA ALA A 318 -7.98 -4.89 -0.87
C ALA A 318 -7.78 -6.07 0.07
N TRP A 319 -8.84 -6.74 0.43
CA TRP A 319 -8.84 -7.92 1.27
C TRP A 319 -8.69 -9.18 0.42
N GLY A 320 -7.53 -9.82 0.50
CA GLY A 320 -7.29 -11.14 -0.08
C GLY A 320 -7.42 -12.22 0.99
N VAL A 321 -8.19 -13.26 0.69
CA VAL A 321 -8.41 -14.39 1.59
C VAL A 321 -7.44 -15.51 1.25
N GLN A 322 -6.65 -15.97 2.23
CA GLN A 322 -5.76 -17.10 2.02
C GLN A 322 -6.55 -18.36 1.70
N LYS A 323 -6.18 -19.10 0.64
CA LYS A 323 -6.90 -20.29 0.20
C LYS A 323 -6.96 -21.37 1.27
N ALA A 324 -5.91 -21.50 2.09
CA ALA A 324 -5.83 -22.48 3.17
C ALA A 324 -6.73 -22.15 4.37
N SER A 325 -7.24 -20.93 4.50
CA SER A 325 -8.10 -20.54 5.62
C SER A 325 -9.34 -21.42 5.70
N LYS A 326 -9.62 -21.93 6.90
CA LYS A 326 -10.83 -22.72 7.23
C LYS A 326 -11.97 -21.86 7.76
N LYS A 327 -11.79 -20.53 7.83
CA LYS A 327 -12.71 -19.55 8.43
C LYS A 327 -13.32 -18.62 7.39
N GLN A 328 -13.43 -19.06 6.15
CA GLN A 328 -13.82 -18.21 5.02
C GLN A 328 -15.19 -17.55 5.19
N ASP A 329 -16.14 -18.16 5.94
CA ASP A 329 -17.43 -17.53 6.21
C ASP A 329 -17.32 -16.37 7.20
N ASP A 330 -16.54 -16.52 8.26
CA ASP A 330 -16.30 -15.44 9.22
C ASP A 330 -15.46 -14.32 8.60
N VAL A 331 -14.50 -14.68 7.74
CA VAL A 331 -13.71 -13.72 6.95
C VAL A 331 -14.60 -12.92 6.00
N TRP A 332 -15.56 -13.58 5.31
CA TRP A 332 -16.49 -12.88 4.43
C TRP A 332 -17.36 -11.89 5.20
N LYS A 333 -17.87 -12.24 6.38
CA LYS A 333 -18.62 -11.30 7.21
C LYS A 333 -17.79 -10.06 7.56
N PHE A 334 -16.49 -10.27 7.85
CA PHE A 334 -15.58 -9.14 8.11
C PHE A 334 -15.36 -8.28 6.87
N ILE A 335 -15.11 -8.87 5.71
CA ILE A 335 -14.93 -8.14 4.44
C ILE A 335 -16.18 -7.34 4.10
N SER A 336 -17.36 -8.00 4.15
CA SER A 336 -18.64 -7.37 3.83
C SER A 336 -18.91 -6.17 4.72
N TRP A 337 -18.62 -6.28 6.02
CA TRP A 337 -18.73 -5.16 6.94
C TRP A 337 -17.67 -4.09 6.67
N ALA A 338 -16.38 -4.43 6.65
CA ALA A 338 -15.28 -3.46 6.56
C ALA A 338 -15.27 -2.68 5.23
N SER A 339 -15.71 -3.30 4.13
CA SER A 339 -15.80 -2.69 2.80
C SER A 339 -17.20 -2.20 2.44
N GLY A 340 -18.18 -2.41 3.32
CA GLY A 340 -19.59 -2.06 3.13
C GLY A 340 -19.88 -0.57 3.28
N LYS A 341 -21.08 -0.17 2.81
CA LYS A 341 -21.58 1.21 2.96
C LYS A 341 -21.80 1.58 4.42
N ASP A 342 -22.23 0.61 5.23
CA ASP A 342 -22.48 0.83 6.66
C ASP A 342 -21.20 1.16 7.43
N TYR A 343 -20.05 0.57 7.02
CA TYR A 343 -18.76 0.94 7.58
C TYR A 343 -18.35 2.37 7.19
N GLU A 344 -18.57 2.77 5.94
CA GLU A 344 -18.32 4.17 5.52
C GLU A 344 -19.20 5.15 6.31
N GLN A 345 -20.47 4.82 6.51
CA GLN A 345 -21.37 5.61 7.36
C GLN A 345 -20.85 5.69 8.81
N LEU A 346 -20.43 4.55 9.37
CA LEU A 346 -19.88 4.47 10.72
C LEU A 346 -18.62 5.34 10.89
N VAL A 347 -17.68 5.27 9.95
CA VAL A 347 -16.49 6.13 9.95
C VAL A 347 -16.88 7.60 9.89
N GLY A 348 -17.78 7.95 8.99
CA GLY A 348 -18.27 9.34 8.86
C GLY A 348 -18.88 9.88 10.15
N GLU A 349 -19.65 9.08 10.87
CA GLU A 349 -20.32 9.48 12.12
C GLU A 349 -19.38 9.48 13.33
N ARG A 350 -18.42 8.58 13.40
CA ARG A 350 -17.56 8.40 14.58
C ARG A 350 -16.24 9.13 14.49
N LEU A 351 -15.66 9.22 13.28
CA LEU A 351 -14.31 9.75 13.08
C LEU A 351 -14.28 10.97 12.17
N GLY A 352 -15.36 11.24 11.47
CA GLY A 352 -15.50 12.36 10.53
C GLY A 352 -15.57 11.91 9.07
N TRP A 353 -16.39 12.62 8.30
CA TRP A 353 -16.74 12.25 6.92
C TRP A 353 -15.56 12.34 5.95
N SER A 354 -14.56 13.20 6.20
CA SER A 354 -13.33 13.25 5.40
C SER A 354 -12.46 11.98 5.53
N ARG A 355 -12.65 11.19 6.60
CA ARG A 355 -11.86 9.98 6.89
C ARG A 355 -12.40 8.70 6.27
N ILE A 356 -13.52 8.75 5.57
CA ILE A 356 -14.08 7.58 4.90
C ILE A 356 -13.02 6.95 3.98
N PRO A 357 -12.86 5.60 4.01
CA PRO A 357 -11.97 4.89 3.09
C PRO A 357 -12.57 4.88 1.68
N ALA A 358 -12.47 6.04 0.99
CA ALA A 358 -13.08 6.34 -0.29
C ALA A 358 -12.37 5.64 -1.47
N GLY A 359 -12.83 5.93 -2.69
CA GLY A 359 -12.21 5.45 -3.92
C GLY A 359 -12.69 4.10 -4.41
N LYS A 360 -13.43 3.34 -3.58
CA LYS A 360 -13.93 2.01 -3.98
C LYS A 360 -15.37 2.00 -4.46
N ARG A 361 -16.24 2.88 -3.94
CA ARG A 361 -17.68 2.89 -4.22
C ARG A 361 -18.13 4.16 -4.94
N THR A 362 -18.99 3.99 -5.92
CA THR A 362 -19.59 5.11 -6.64
C THR A 362 -20.51 5.94 -5.73
N SER A 363 -21.27 5.27 -4.85
CA SER A 363 -22.17 5.90 -3.90
C SER A 363 -21.47 6.81 -2.89
N THR A 364 -20.20 6.58 -2.57
CA THR A 364 -19.42 7.46 -1.68
C THR A 364 -19.39 8.88 -2.22
N TYR A 365 -19.18 9.04 -3.53
CA TYR A 365 -19.14 10.36 -4.19
C TYR A 365 -20.52 10.99 -4.44
N ALA A 366 -21.60 10.26 -4.17
CA ALA A 366 -22.97 10.77 -4.14
C ALA A 366 -23.44 11.13 -2.71
N ASN A 367 -22.69 10.73 -1.69
CA ASN A 367 -23.00 11.03 -0.28
C ASN A 367 -22.73 12.50 0.02
N LYS A 368 -23.81 13.28 0.26
CA LYS A 368 -23.73 14.73 0.49
C LYS A 368 -22.86 15.10 1.70
N LYS A 369 -22.85 14.29 2.76
CA LYS A 369 -22.04 14.54 3.97
C LYS A 369 -20.54 14.36 3.67
N TYR A 370 -20.19 13.29 2.92
CA TYR A 370 -18.83 13.07 2.46
C TYR A 370 -18.38 14.21 1.52
N VAL A 371 -19.15 14.51 0.49
CA VAL A 371 -18.80 15.55 -0.49
C VAL A 371 -18.62 16.91 0.19
N ALA A 372 -19.45 17.25 1.18
CA ALA A 372 -19.29 18.50 1.93
C ALA A 372 -18.03 18.52 2.78
N ALA A 373 -17.75 17.46 3.54
CA ALA A 373 -16.57 17.36 4.39
C ALA A 373 -15.25 17.22 3.60
N ALA A 374 -15.31 16.55 2.45
CA ALA A 374 -14.17 16.30 1.57
C ALA A 374 -14.13 17.29 0.37
N SER A 375 -14.84 18.43 0.47
CA SER A 375 -14.98 19.40 -0.63
C SER A 375 -13.64 19.91 -1.19
N ALA A 376 -12.59 19.92 -0.37
CA ALA A 376 -11.26 20.33 -0.78
C ALA A 376 -10.60 19.33 -1.77
N PHE A 377 -10.94 18.04 -1.71
CA PHE A 377 -10.20 16.99 -2.43
C PHE A 377 -11.09 15.95 -3.15
N ALA A 378 -12.36 15.76 -2.80
CA ALA A 378 -13.16 14.65 -3.32
C ALA A 378 -13.27 14.67 -4.85
N ALA A 379 -13.43 15.85 -5.47
CA ALA A 379 -13.49 15.99 -6.92
C ALA A 379 -12.12 15.65 -7.57
N ALA A 380 -11.02 16.15 -7.01
CA ALA A 380 -9.67 15.86 -7.50
C ALA A 380 -9.35 14.36 -7.38
N MET A 381 -9.71 13.73 -6.26
CA MET A 381 -9.55 12.27 -6.04
C MET A 381 -10.35 11.46 -7.06
N LYS A 382 -11.64 11.79 -7.26
CA LYS A 382 -12.49 11.10 -8.24
C LYS A 382 -11.91 11.23 -9.65
N ASN A 383 -11.54 12.43 -10.06
CA ASN A 383 -10.96 12.69 -11.38
C ASN A 383 -9.64 11.93 -11.56
N ALA A 384 -8.77 11.90 -10.53
CA ALA A 384 -7.53 11.15 -10.57
C ALA A 384 -7.78 9.66 -10.81
N LEU A 385 -8.75 9.05 -10.09
CA LEU A 385 -9.10 7.63 -10.23
C LEU A 385 -9.69 7.29 -11.61
N THR A 386 -10.39 8.24 -12.26
CA THR A 386 -11.06 7.99 -13.55
C THR A 386 -10.21 8.37 -14.76
N SER A 387 -9.11 9.09 -14.58
CA SER A 387 -8.19 9.52 -15.65
C SER A 387 -7.03 8.58 -15.92
N VAL A 388 -6.94 7.48 -15.19
CA VAL A 388 -5.84 6.52 -15.32
C VAL A 388 -5.99 5.60 -16.53
N ASP A 389 -4.89 5.30 -17.20
CA ASP A 389 -4.82 4.32 -18.29
C ASP A 389 -3.70 3.30 -17.99
N PRO A 390 -4.04 2.13 -17.44
CA PRO A 390 -3.05 1.09 -17.13
C PRO A 390 -2.37 0.47 -18.37
N LEU A 391 -2.95 0.63 -19.54
CA LEU A 391 -2.40 0.10 -20.80
C LEU A 391 -1.43 1.09 -21.43
N ASN A 392 -1.69 2.42 -21.31
CA ASN A 392 -0.90 3.48 -21.93
C ASN A 392 -0.54 4.58 -20.91
N PRO A 393 0.15 4.27 -19.79
CA PRO A 393 0.44 5.26 -18.74
C PRO A 393 1.57 6.22 -19.13
N GLY A 394 2.29 5.97 -20.22
CA GLY A 394 3.39 6.76 -20.77
C GLY A 394 3.24 6.99 -22.27
N VAL A 395 4.27 7.54 -22.88
CA VAL A 395 4.31 7.80 -24.35
C VAL A 395 4.95 6.65 -25.13
N GLN A 396 5.65 5.73 -24.47
CA GLN A 396 6.28 4.58 -25.10
C GLN A 396 5.35 3.37 -25.10
N PRO A 397 5.26 2.62 -26.20
CA PRO A 397 4.61 1.31 -26.18
C PRO A 397 5.36 0.36 -25.24
N ARG A 398 4.61 -0.55 -24.62
CA ARG A 398 5.16 -1.45 -23.60
C ARG A 398 4.62 -2.88 -23.75
N PRO A 399 5.34 -3.90 -23.26
CA PRO A 399 4.95 -5.28 -23.44
C PRO A 399 3.98 -5.79 -22.37
N ALA A 400 3.82 -5.06 -21.26
CA ALA A 400 2.95 -5.42 -20.15
C ALA A 400 2.19 -4.20 -19.61
N PRO A 401 0.96 -4.38 -19.08
CA PRO A 401 0.19 -3.32 -18.47
C PRO A 401 0.81 -2.84 -17.14
N GLY A 402 0.28 -1.74 -16.61
CA GLY A 402 0.63 -1.20 -15.29
C GLY A 402 1.08 0.24 -15.36
N ILE A 403 0.80 1.01 -14.31
CA ILE A 403 1.13 2.44 -14.25
C ILE A 403 2.40 2.65 -13.43
N GLN A 404 2.30 2.54 -12.13
CA GLN A 404 3.41 2.71 -11.19
C GLN A 404 4.29 1.47 -11.04
N PHE A 405 3.81 0.33 -11.53
CA PHE A 405 4.51 -0.96 -11.54
C PHE A 405 4.34 -1.61 -12.91
N VAL A 406 5.25 -2.48 -13.29
CA VAL A 406 5.06 -3.33 -14.49
C VAL A 406 4.28 -4.57 -14.07
N GLY A 407 3.21 -4.91 -14.78
CA GLY A 407 2.29 -6.01 -14.45
C GLY A 407 2.86 -7.41 -14.73
N ILE A 408 4.04 -7.70 -14.20
CA ILE A 408 4.72 -9.00 -14.28
C ILE A 408 5.15 -9.48 -12.89
N PRO A 409 5.21 -10.79 -12.64
CA PRO A 409 5.57 -11.33 -11.33
C PRO A 409 6.96 -10.92 -10.84
N GLU A 410 7.92 -10.76 -11.74
CA GLU A 410 9.30 -10.39 -11.42
C GLU A 410 9.44 -8.96 -10.92
N PHE A 411 8.44 -8.09 -11.11
CA PHE A 411 8.59 -6.68 -10.78
C PHE A 411 8.75 -6.42 -9.28
N THR A 412 8.21 -7.25 -8.41
CA THR A 412 8.41 -7.11 -6.95
C THR A 412 9.89 -7.17 -6.59
N ASP A 413 10.63 -8.12 -7.13
CA ASP A 413 12.07 -8.25 -6.92
C ASP A 413 12.85 -7.18 -7.71
N LEU A 414 12.57 -7.03 -9.01
CA LEU A 414 13.21 -6.03 -9.86
C LEU A 414 13.06 -4.63 -9.31
N GLY A 415 11.82 -4.23 -8.98
CA GLY A 415 11.51 -2.92 -8.42
C GLY A 415 12.21 -2.70 -7.08
N THR A 416 12.26 -3.71 -6.22
CA THR A 416 12.98 -3.64 -4.95
C THR A 416 14.47 -3.42 -5.17
N GLN A 417 15.12 -4.18 -6.06
CA GLN A 417 16.55 -4.04 -6.33
C GLN A 417 16.90 -2.68 -6.97
N VAL A 418 16.10 -2.21 -7.93
CA VAL A 418 16.29 -0.88 -8.54
C VAL A 418 16.02 0.23 -7.54
N SER A 419 15.02 0.08 -6.67
CA SER A 419 14.70 1.06 -5.62
C SER A 419 15.85 1.28 -4.64
N GLN A 420 16.58 0.22 -4.29
CA GLN A 420 17.77 0.30 -3.43
C GLN A 420 18.85 1.19 -4.05
N GLN A 421 19.06 1.08 -5.38
CA GLN A 421 20.02 1.90 -6.11
C GLN A 421 19.58 3.37 -6.18
N ILE A 422 18.30 3.61 -6.46
CA ILE A 422 17.73 4.97 -6.50
C ILE A 422 17.77 5.62 -5.10
N SER A 423 17.40 4.90 -4.06
CA SER A 423 17.50 5.38 -2.69
C SER A 423 18.97 5.70 -2.29
N ALA A 424 19.93 4.86 -2.72
CA ALA A 424 21.35 5.14 -2.52
C ALA A 424 21.80 6.40 -3.27
N ALA A 425 21.25 6.66 -4.47
CA ALA A 425 21.50 7.90 -5.21
C ALA A 425 20.88 9.12 -4.51
N ILE A 426 19.66 9.01 -3.98
CA ILE A 426 19.03 10.06 -3.15
C ILE A 426 19.92 10.37 -1.94
N ALA A 427 20.44 9.34 -1.26
CA ALA A 427 21.36 9.50 -0.13
C ALA A 427 22.76 10.02 -0.51
N GLY A 428 23.05 10.17 -1.81
CA GLY A 428 24.36 10.63 -2.29
C GLY A 428 25.48 9.58 -2.20
N ARG A 429 25.15 8.31 -2.01
CA ARG A 429 26.12 7.20 -1.88
C ARG A 429 26.62 6.69 -3.22
N VAL A 430 25.82 6.82 -4.27
CA VAL A 430 26.16 6.45 -5.65
C VAL A 430 25.68 7.52 -6.62
N GLY A 431 26.30 7.59 -7.82
CA GLY A 431 25.80 8.41 -8.90
C GLY A 431 24.54 7.82 -9.56
N VAL A 432 23.66 8.68 -10.11
CA VAL A 432 22.44 8.20 -10.79
C VAL A 432 22.79 7.27 -11.95
N ALA A 433 23.85 7.57 -12.74
CA ALA A 433 24.26 6.73 -13.86
C ALA A 433 24.66 5.32 -13.41
N ASP A 434 25.44 5.20 -12.32
CA ASP A 434 25.85 3.90 -11.79
C ASP A 434 24.67 3.14 -11.21
N ALA A 435 23.75 3.83 -10.50
CA ALA A 435 22.52 3.25 -9.99
C ALA A 435 21.67 2.65 -11.11
N LEU A 436 21.48 3.39 -12.21
CA LEU A 436 20.67 2.93 -13.35
C LEU A 436 21.36 1.85 -14.16
N LYS A 437 22.68 1.88 -14.30
CA LYS A 437 23.45 0.79 -14.93
C LYS A 437 23.28 -0.53 -14.17
N ALA A 438 23.30 -0.48 -12.83
CA ALA A 438 23.01 -1.66 -12.01
C ALA A 438 21.55 -2.12 -12.18
N GLY A 439 20.59 -1.17 -12.25
CA GLY A 439 19.19 -1.43 -12.52
C GLY A 439 18.93 -2.05 -13.89
N GLN A 440 19.62 -1.55 -14.94
CA GLN A 440 19.55 -2.08 -16.30
C GLN A 440 19.95 -3.56 -16.36
N ALA A 441 21.05 -3.92 -15.73
CA ALA A 441 21.50 -5.32 -15.69
C ALA A 441 20.47 -6.25 -15.05
N ARG A 442 19.71 -5.77 -14.04
CA ARG A 442 18.62 -6.54 -13.43
C ARG A 442 17.41 -6.63 -14.35
N ALA A 443 17.05 -5.52 -15.01
CA ALA A 443 15.95 -5.49 -15.95
C ALA A 443 16.23 -6.38 -17.18
N GLU A 444 17.47 -6.42 -17.69
CA GLU A 444 17.85 -7.35 -18.77
C GLU A 444 17.65 -8.81 -18.37
N ALA A 445 18.04 -9.21 -17.17
CA ALA A 445 17.83 -10.57 -16.69
C ALA A 445 16.34 -10.97 -16.62
N VAL A 446 15.44 -10.00 -16.39
CA VAL A 446 13.99 -10.20 -16.46
C VAL A 446 13.53 -10.24 -17.92
N ALA A 447 14.00 -9.31 -18.75
CA ALA A 447 13.69 -9.22 -20.16
C ALA A 447 14.01 -10.53 -20.92
N ASP A 448 15.17 -11.15 -20.62
CA ASP A 448 15.60 -12.43 -21.21
C ASP A 448 14.60 -13.56 -21.00
N LYS A 449 13.93 -13.60 -19.83
CA LYS A 449 12.90 -14.61 -19.54
C LYS A 449 11.66 -14.44 -20.42
N HIS A 450 11.34 -13.21 -20.80
CA HIS A 450 10.15 -12.89 -21.61
C HIS A 450 10.40 -12.92 -23.12
N ARG A 451 11.64 -12.63 -23.58
CA ARG A 451 12.01 -12.73 -25.00
C ARG A 451 12.02 -14.17 -25.53
N GLY A 452 12.10 -15.16 -24.67
CA GLY A 452 12.13 -16.58 -25.04
C GLY A 452 10.76 -17.28 -25.00
N GLN A 453 9.70 -16.55 -24.70
CA GLN A 453 8.32 -17.05 -24.65
C GLN A 453 7.54 -16.55 -25.88
#